data_41b43ae25b11f0a50b597aa74d08f97e
#
_entry.id   41b43ae25b11f0a50b597aa74d08f97e
#
_cell.length_a   1.000
_cell.length_b   1.000
_cell.length_c   1.000
_cell.angle_alpha   90.00
_cell.angle_beta   90.00
_cell.angle_gamma   90.00
#
_symmetry.space_group_name_H-M   'P 1'
#
loop_
_entity.id
_entity.type
_entity.pdbx_description
1 polymer ?
#
loop_
_entity_poly.entity_id
_entity_poly.type
_entity_poly.pdbx_seq_one_letter_code
_entity_poly.pdbx_strand_id
1 'polypeptide(L)'
;MQKMSDDVSLATVAARAGVSVSTVSRIVNGEMRRASKVTVARVLDAIEAVGYRPNPVGRALQRGQSQLVAMIAANLDNPAMATIASSTEAALREAGYVMVLCDTHDRPELQDEYLHAMRAQMVCAYVLVAAVPSPGLSELSSSGVPSVFVGRRDPTGKGPFVGIDDSAAGAAVADHFIGLGRRAPAVVFPKVSSSASRDRVSGFLKRLREHGWSDDAIIQADGEGRSHLQVGYDAGAKIFARHNIPDAILCVSDQIAYGVNRRALERGLKIPGDCDLVSIDGTPLNAWVAPWLKSIEIPYAVYGAEIVAGLQLIWRGEAFGERLLPWKFG
;
A
#
# COMPACT_ATOMS: atom_id res chain seq x y z
N MET A 1 36.25 14.04 25.93
CA MET A 1 35.88 15.43 25.58
C MET A 1 35.65 15.48 24.07
N GLN A 2 34.37 15.34 23.65
CA GLN A 2 33.97 15.41 22.25
C GLN A 2 33.87 16.90 21.89
N LYS A 3 34.67 17.36 20.92
CA LYS A 3 34.60 18.71 20.37
C LYS A 3 33.18 18.90 19.84
N MET A 4 32.42 19.79 20.47
CA MET A 4 31.22 20.36 19.86
C MET A 4 31.67 20.98 18.54
N SER A 5 31.24 20.45 17.41
CA SER A 5 31.33 21.08 16.11
C SER A 5 30.62 22.44 16.22
N ASP A 6 31.29 23.54 15.88
CA ASP A 6 30.63 24.83 15.72
C ASP A 6 29.41 24.62 14.78
N ASP A 7 28.24 24.75 15.34
CA ASP A 7 26.99 24.51 14.62
C ASP A 7 26.84 25.59 13.57
N VAL A 8 27.15 25.25 12.29
CA VAL A 8 27.05 26.17 11.16
C VAL A 8 25.61 26.60 11.02
N SER A 9 25.30 27.83 11.35
CA SER A 9 23.95 28.38 11.48
C SER A 9 23.63 29.42 10.39
N LEU A 10 22.36 29.79 10.25
CA LEU A 10 21.96 30.93 9.40
C LEU A 10 22.72 32.22 9.76
N ALA A 11 23.06 32.40 11.04
CA ALA A 11 23.87 33.56 11.49
C ALA A 11 25.27 33.52 10.95
N THR A 12 25.94 32.37 10.89
CA THR A 12 27.26 32.17 10.31
C THR A 12 27.26 32.52 8.81
N VAL A 13 26.24 32.05 8.07
CA VAL A 13 26.06 32.39 6.65
C VAL A 13 25.82 33.89 6.48
N ALA A 14 24.97 34.50 7.31
CA ALA A 14 24.65 35.91 7.25
C ALA A 14 25.87 36.79 7.47
N ALA A 15 26.69 36.48 8.49
CA ALA A 15 27.96 37.17 8.75
C ALA A 15 28.91 37.08 7.57
N ARG A 16 29.09 35.88 6.98
CA ARG A 16 29.97 35.68 5.83
C ARG A 16 29.47 36.37 4.56
N ALA A 17 28.17 36.37 4.30
CA ALA A 17 27.56 37.03 3.14
C ALA A 17 27.36 38.54 3.32
N GLY A 18 27.59 39.10 4.50
CA GLY A 18 27.38 40.53 4.80
C GLY A 18 25.92 40.97 4.64
N VAL A 19 24.98 40.13 5.08
CA VAL A 19 23.53 40.40 5.03
C VAL A 19 22.86 40.03 6.35
N SER A 20 21.57 40.38 6.50
CA SER A 20 20.81 40.00 7.69
C SER A 20 20.45 38.51 7.66
N VAL A 21 20.26 37.88 8.85
CA VAL A 21 19.79 36.49 8.98
C VAL A 21 18.44 36.31 8.28
N SER A 22 17.57 37.31 8.31
CA SER A 22 16.25 37.25 7.62
C SER A 22 16.40 37.24 6.09
N THR A 23 17.46 37.86 5.54
CA THR A 23 17.77 37.81 4.10
C THR A 23 18.24 36.41 3.72
N VAL A 24 19.14 35.81 4.50
CA VAL A 24 19.61 34.44 4.28
C VAL A 24 18.42 33.47 4.38
N SER A 25 17.62 33.59 5.43
CA SER A 25 16.42 32.70 5.62
C SER A 25 15.47 32.75 4.44
N ARG A 26 15.21 33.96 3.90
CA ARG A 26 14.34 34.10 2.69
C ARG A 26 14.94 33.44 1.47
N ILE A 27 16.23 33.64 1.20
CA ILE A 27 16.91 33.05 0.04
C ILE A 27 16.94 31.52 0.17
N VAL A 28 17.25 30.97 1.34
CA VAL A 28 17.24 29.54 1.64
C VAL A 28 15.85 28.93 1.49
N ASN A 29 14.79 29.70 1.74
CA ASN A 29 13.40 29.30 1.56
C ASN A 29 12.85 29.53 0.14
N GLY A 30 13.69 29.96 -0.82
CA GLY A 30 13.32 30.14 -2.23
C GLY A 30 12.69 31.49 -2.56
N GLU A 31 12.58 32.43 -1.60
CA GLU A 31 12.05 33.78 -1.82
C GLU A 31 13.09 34.71 -2.48
N MET A 32 13.67 34.30 -3.60
CA MET A 32 14.77 35.01 -4.27
C MET A 32 14.35 36.36 -4.88
N ARG A 33 13.06 36.54 -5.19
CA ARG A 33 12.54 37.75 -5.85
C ARG A 33 12.67 39.04 -5.03
N ARG A 34 12.88 38.91 -3.71
CA ARG A 34 13.01 40.05 -2.78
C ARG A 34 14.45 40.48 -2.53
N ALA A 35 15.43 39.86 -3.22
CA ALA A 35 16.84 40.21 -3.12
C ALA A 35 17.44 40.45 -4.51
N SER A 36 18.49 41.29 -4.61
CA SER A 36 19.20 41.50 -5.87
C SER A 36 19.92 40.20 -6.26
N LYS A 37 20.12 39.97 -7.57
CA LYS A 37 20.88 38.81 -8.08
C LYS A 37 22.27 38.70 -7.42
N VAL A 38 22.95 39.84 -7.18
CA VAL A 38 24.25 39.91 -6.52
C VAL A 38 24.15 39.43 -5.06
N THR A 39 23.09 39.82 -4.35
CA THR A 39 22.88 39.38 -2.95
C THR A 39 22.61 37.90 -2.89
N VAL A 40 21.79 37.37 -3.81
CA VAL A 40 21.50 35.94 -3.90
C VAL A 40 22.78 35.13 -4.13
N ALA A 41 23.60 35.53 -5.11
CA ALA A 41 24.88 34.87 -5.41
C ALA A 41 25.81 34.85 -4.17
N ARG A 42 26.03 36.00 -3.52
CA ARG A 42 26.86 36.07 -2.28
C ARG A 42 26.37 35.14 -1.17
N VAL A 43 25.02 34.99 -1.00
CA VAL A 43 24.46 34.10 0.02
C VAL A 43 24.67 32.64 -0.36
N LEU A 44 24.48 32.27 -1.63
CA LEU A 44 24.71 30.90 -2.10
C LEU A 44 26.21 30.52 -1.97
N ASP A 45 27.13 31.40 -2.36
CA ASP A 45 28.56 31.19 -2.19
C ASP A 45 28.94 31.05 -0.71
N ALA A 46 28.33 31.84 0.16
CA ALA A 46 28.57 31.74 1.60
C ALA A 46 28.03 30.43 2.18
N ILE A 47 26.86 29.95 1.73
CA ILE A 47 26.28 28.66 2.12
C ILE A 47 27.24 27.51 1.78
N GLU A 48 27.73 27.49 0.53
CA GLU A 48 28.69 26.49 0.07
C GLU A 48 30.00 26.54 0.86
N ALA A 49 30.55 27.74 1.03
CA ALA A 49 31.84 27.95 1.68
C ALA A 49 31.84 27.61 3.18
N VAL A 50 30.71 27.71 3.88
CA VAL A 50 30.59 27.30 5.31
C VAL A 50 30.02 25.89 5.48
N GLY A 51 29.62 25.25 4.37
CA GLY A 51 28.99 23.93 4.43
C GLY A 51 27.61 23.94 5.13
N TYR A 52 26.91 25.08 5.10
CA TYR A 52 25.59 25.16 5.74
C TYR A 52 24.57 24.29 5.01
N ARG A 53 23.95 23.42 5.76
CA ARG A 53 22.78 22.65 5.28
C ARG A 53 21.53 23.13 6.03
N PRO A 54 20.50 23.59 5.31
CA PRO A 54 19.25 23.98 5.94
C PRO A 54 18.71 22.86 6.83
N ASN A 55 18.46 23.15 8.11
CA ASN A 55 17.90 22.17 9.02
C ASN A 55 16.42 21.89 8.66
N PRO A 56 16.08 20.68 8.20
CA PRO A 56 14.70 20.36 7.82
C PRO A 56 13.73 20.42 9.02
N VAL A 57 14.20 20.13 10.23
CA VAL A 57 13.39 20.21 11.46
C VAL A 57 13.01 21.66 11.78
N GLY A 58 13.96 22.59 11.68
CA GLY A 58 13.67 24.01 11.89
C GLY A 58 12.67 24.58 10.86
N ARG A 59 12.78 24.11 9.60
CA ARG A 59 11.80 24.49 8.56
C ARG A 59 10.43 23.89 8.80
N ALA A 60 10.36 22.63 9.23
CA ALA A 60 9.13 21.97 9.56
C ALA A 60 8.38 22.68 10.70
N LEU A 61 9.12 23.08 11.76
CA LEU A 61 8.57 23.85 12.86
C LEU A 61 8.01 25.22 12.42
N GLN A 62 8.73 25.93 11.53
CA GLN A 62 8.25 27.24 11.02
C GLN A 62 7.04 27.13 10.10
N ARG A 63 6.91 26.03 9.34
CA ARG A 63 5.83 25.80 8.38
C ARG A 63 4.66 25.02 8.98
N GLY A 64 4.82 24.44 10.17
CA GLY A 64 3.87 23.56 10.81
C GLY A 64 3.74 22.18 10.12
N GLN A 65 4.60 21.91 9.11
CA GLN A 65 4.60 20.66 8.35
C GLN A 65 6.00 20.28 7.91
N SER A 66 6.33 19.00 7.94
CA SER A 66 7.55 18.44 7.36
C SER A 66 7.34 18.06 5.87
N GLN A 67 8.40 17.61 5.20
CA GLN A 67 8.33 16.98 3.87
C GLN A 67 8.27 15.45 4.00
N LEU A 68 7.83 14.93 5.15
CA LEU A 68 7.69 13.51 5.40
C LEU A 68 6.27 13.07 5.07
N VAL A 69 6.14 11.97 4.35
CA VAL A 69 4.88 11.24 4.14
C VAL A 69 5.01 9.90 4.84
N ALA A 70 4.07 9.59 5.74
CA ALA A 70 4.04 8.29 6.40
C ALA A 70 3.31 7.28 5.54
N MET A 71 3.95 6.17 5.21
CA MET A 71 3.30 4.99 4.65
C MET A 71 3.13 3.94 5.74
N ILE A 72 1.88 3.66 6.09
CA ILE A 72 1.52 2.62 7.05
C ILE A 72 1.03 1.42 6.25
N ALA A 73 1.80 0.34 6.23
CA ALA A 73 1.51 -0.87 5.48
C ALA A 73 1.13 -2.03 6.41
N ALA A 74 0.19 -2.85 5.98
CA ALA A 74 -0.30 -3.95 6.81
C ALA A 74 0.71 -5.09 6.96
N ASN A 75 1.43 -5.45 5.89
CA ASN A 75 2.38 -6.55 5.89
C ASN A 75 3.33 -6.46 4.70
N LEU A 76 4.60 -6.20 4.93
CA LEU A 76 5.63 -6.08 3.89
C LEU A 76 6.17 -7.44 3.40
N ASP A 77 5.85 -8.54 4.07
CA ASP A 77 6.17 -9.90 3.57
C ASP A 77 5.34 -10.25 2.31
N ASN A 78 4.27 -9.49 2.05
CA ASN A 78 3.49 -9.63 0.82
C ASN A 78 4.16 -8.86 -0.34
N PRO A 79 4.58 -9.52 -1.45
CA PRO A 79 5.21 -8.86 -2.59
C PRO A 79 4.39 -7.73 -3.21
N ALA A 80 3.05 -7.81 -3.16
CA ALA A 80 2.17 -6.74 -3.61
C ALA A 80 2.38 -5.46 -2.79
N MET A 81 2.43 -5.58 -1.45
CA MET A 81 2.67 -4.44 -0.56
C MET A 81 4.05 -3.83 -0.77
N ALA A 82 5.08 -4.68 -0.94
CA ALA A 82 6.44 -4.23 -1.25
C ALA A 82 6.51 -3.47 -2.58
N THR A 83 5.78 -3.91 -3.61
CA THR A 83 5.72 -3.24 -4.91
C THR A 83 5.01 -1.88 -4.79
N ILE A 84 3.91 -1.79 -4.05
CA ILE A 84 3.23 -0.52 -3.77
C ILE A 84 4.18 0.42 -3.02
N ALA A 85 4.88 -0.06 -1.99
CA ALA A 85 5.82 0.75 -1.22
C ALA A 85 6.94 1.30 -2.10
N SER A 86 7.56 0.47 -2.93
CA SER A 86 8.64 0.87 -3.85
C SER A 86 8.17 1.90 -4.88
N SER A 87 7.00 1.68 -5.51
CA SER A 87 6.45 2.63 -6.49
C SER A 87 6.05 3.96 -5.85
N THR A 88 5.52 3.92 -4.62
CA THR A 88 5.13 5.14 -3.88
C THR A 88 6.37 5.93 -3.43
N GLU A 89 7.42 5.26 -2.96
CA GLU A 89 8.69 5.91 -2.62
C GLU A 89 9.26 6.67 -3.82
N ALA A 90 9.36 5.99 -4.97
CA ALA A 90 9.88 6.60 -6.19
C ALA A 90 9.08 7.85 -6.59
N ALA A 91 7.75 7.78 -6.60
CA ALA A 91 6.89 8.90 -6.95
C ALA A 91 6.97 10.06 -5.94
N LEU A 92 7.03 9.76 -4.63
CA LEU A 92 7.20 10.77 -3.58
C LEU A 92 8.55 11.46 -3.68
N ARG A 93 9.63 10.72 -3.91
CA ARG A 93 10.99 11.25 -4.08
C ARG A 93 11.06 12.19 -5.28
N GLU A 94 10.45 11.84 -6.42
CA GLU A 94 10.33 12.72 -7.59
C GLU A 94 9.55 13.99 -7.28
N ALA A 95 8.54 13.91 -6.43
CA ALA A 95 7.74 15.05 -5.96
C ALA A 95 8.43 15.86 -4.84
N GLY A 96 9.65 15.48 -4.39
CA GLY A 96 10.42 16.18 -3.36
C GLY A 96 10.04 15.84 -1.92
N TYR A 97 9.36 14.71 -1.69
CA TYR A 97 8.99 14.21 -0.37
C TYR A 97 9.85 13.01 0.02
N VAL A 98 9.94 12.76 1.32
CA VAL A 98 10.61 11.60 1.90
C VAL A 98 9.56 10.69 2.52
N MET A 99 9.58 9.41 2.17
CA MET A 99 8.67 8.42 2.73
C MET A 99 9.25 7.80 4.01
N VAL A 100 8.43 7.72 5.04
CA VAL A 100 8.68 6.90 6.24
C VAL A 100 7.75 5.69 6.17
N LEU A 101 8.34 4.50 6.07
CA LEU A 101 7.61 3.24 5.93
C LEU A 101 7.49 2.54 7.29
N CYS A 102 6.26 2.21 7.67
CA CYS A 102 5.93 1.50 8.91
C CYS A 102 5.15 0.22 8.57
N ASP A 103 5.64 -0.93 9.04
CA ASP A 103 4.97 -2.22 8.89
C ASP A 103 4.20 -2.58 10.17
N THR A 104 2.89 -2.75 10.05
CA THR A 104 2.01 -3.00 11.21
C THR A 104 1.76 -4.49 11.46
N HIS A 105 2.19 -5.37 10.56
CA HIS A 105 1.92 -6.81 10.63
C HIS A 105 0.42 -7.14 10.86
N ASP A 106 -0.49 -6.39 10.22
CA ASP A 106 -1.96 -6.45 10.41
C ASP A 106 -2.41 -6.30 11.88
N ARG A 107 -1.64 -5.55 12.71
CA ARG A 107 -1.93 -5.33 14.13
C ARG A 107 -2.48 -3.92 14.37
N PRO A 108 -3.75 -3.80 14.81
CA PRO A 108 -4.37 -2.50 15.07
C PRO A 108 -3.60 -1.65 16.09
N GLU A 109 -3.05 -2.30 17.14
CA GLU A 109 -2.31 -1.62 18.20
C GLU A 109 -1.02 -0.98 17.64
N LEU A 110 -0.29 -1.72 16.82
CA LEU A 110 0.95 -1.24 16.20
C LEU A 110 0.65 -0.15 15.16
N GLN A 111 -0.47 -0.28 14.42
CA GLN A 111 -0.95 0.79 13.54
C GLN A 111 -1.17 2.09 14.31
N ASP A 112 -1.85 2.05 15.46
CA ASP A 112 -2.11 3.23 16.28
C ASP A 112 -0.82 3.83 16.86
N GLU A 113 0.13 3.00 17.31
CA GLU A 113 1.46 3.46 17.74
C GLU A 113 2.17 4.24 16.63
N TYR A 114 2.18 3.72 15.40
CA TYR A 114 2.82 4.41 14.27
C TYR A 114 2.06 5.68 13.85
N LEU A 115 0.73 5.66 13.86
CA LEU A 115 -0.08 6.86 13.58
C LEU A 115 0.26 7.97 14.57
N HIS A 116 0.35 7.64 15.87
CA HIS A 116 0.73 8.59 16.91
C HIS A 116 2.18 9.08 16.74
N ALA A 117 3.14 8.18 16.50
CA ALA A 117 4.55 8.54 16.31
C ALA A 117 4.75 9.45 15.09
N MET A 118 4.10 9.15 13.96
CA MET A 118 4.22 9.96 12.74
C MET A 118 3.55 11.32 12.88
N ARG A 119 2.47 11.43 13.63
CA ARG A 119 1.88 12.72 13.99
C ARG A 119 2.87 13.60 14.77
N ALA A 120 3.61 13.03 15.71
CA ALA A 120 4.66 13.74 16.45
C ALA A 120 5.82 14.20 15.56
N GLN A 121 6.07 13.50 14.43
CA GLN A 121 7.03 13.91 13.41
C GLN A 121 6.48 14.94 12.40
N MET A 122 5.26 15.43 12.61
CA MET A 122 4.59 16.43 11.76
C MET A 122 4.57 16.01 10.28
N VAL A 123 4.29 14.71 10.00
CA VAL A 123 4.16 14.25 8.61
C VAL A 123 3.08 15.04 7.88
N CYS A 124 3.30 15.34 6.60
CA CYS A 124 2.36 16.15 5.82
C CYS A 124 1.23 15.35 5.20
N ALA A 125 1.34 14.03 5.17
CA ALA A 125 0.30 13.12 4.68
C ALA A 125 0.52 11.69 5.16
N TYR A 126 -0.54 10.87 5.04
CA TYR A 126 -0.51 9.43 5.25
C TYR A 126 -0.92 8.66 4.00
N VAL A 127 -0.21 7.58 3.71
CA VAL A 127 -0.58 6.55 2.74
C VAL A 127 -0.89 5.27 3.54
N LEU A 128 -2.15 4.84 3.53
CA LEU A 128 -2.67 3.78 4.38
C LEU A 128 -2.89 2.52 3.54
N VAL A 129 -1.85 1.67 3.45
CA VAL A 129 -1.88 0.47 2.60
C VAL A 129 -2.44 -0.69 3.38
N ALA A 130 -3.62 -1.13 2.97
CA ALA A 130 -4.35 -2.22 3.61
C ALA A 130 -4.59 -2.01 5.12
N ALA A 131 -4.87 -0.75 5.53
CA ALA A 131 -5.12 -0.38 6.93
C ALA A 131 -6.25 -1.22 7.56
N VAL A 132 -6.13 -1.44 8.86
CA VAL A 132 -7.14 -2.16 9.66
C VAL A 132 -7.94 -1.19 10.52
N PRO A 133 -9.21 -1.49 10.85
CA PRO A 133 -9.99 -0.66 11.76
C PRO A 133 -9.31 -0.54 13.11
N SER A 134 -9.14 0.70 13.60
CA SER A 134 -8.56 1.01 14.90
C SER A 134 -9.03 2.38 15.40
N PRO A 135 -8.95 2.66 16.71
CA PRO A 135 -9.27 3.99 17.25
C PRO A 135 -8.45 5.12 16.62
N GLY A 136 -7.13 4.94 16.49
CA GLY A 136 -6.23 5.94 15.91
C GLY A 136 -6.53 6.21 14.44
N LEU A 137 -6.93 5.19 13.67
CA LEU A 137 -7.37 5.37 12.28
C LEU A 137 -8.65 6.20 12.20
N SER A 138 -9.62 5.97 13.10
CA SER A 138 -10.85 6.75 13.17
C SER A 138 -10.58 8.22 13.53
N GLU A 139 -9.63 8.46 14.44
CA GLU A 139 -9.16 9.80 14.78
C GLU A 139 -8.49 10.48 13.57
N LEU A 140 -7.60 9.78 12.86
CA LEU A 140 -6.96 10.29 11.66
C LEU A 140 -7.98 10.67 10.58
N SER A 141 -8.95 9.80 10.29
CA SER A 141 -10.00 10.06 9.28
C SER A 141 -10.83 11.30 9.60
N SER A 142 -10.95 11.67 10.88
CA SER A 142 -11.68 12.87 11.32
C SER A 142 -10.79 14.12 11.45
N SER A 143 -9.47 13.98 11.43
CA SER A 143 -8.54 15.09 11.72
C SER A 143 -8.33 16.07 10.56
N GLY A 144 -8.74 15.70 9.34
CA GLY A 144 -8.50 16.48 8.12
C GLY A 144 -7.05 16.43 7.61
N VAL A 145 -6.18 15.61 8.21
CA VAL A 145 -4.82 15.40 7.69
C VAL A 145 -4.90 14.68 6.35
N PRO A 146 -4.18 15.14 5.32
CA PRO A 146 -4.14 14.51 4.02
C PRO A 146 -3.83 13.02 4.12
N SER A 147 -4.73 12.17 3.61
CA SER A 147 -4.56 10.72 3.67
C SER A 147 -5.17 10.06 2.44
N VAL A 148 -4.55 8.95 1.98
CA VAL A 148 -5.04 8.12 0.88
C VAL A 148 -5.04 6.66 1.33
N PHE A 149 -6.17 6.01 1.19
CA PHE A 149 -6.35 4.58 1.47
C PHE A 149 -6.01 3.76 0.23
N VAL A 150 -5.31 2.65 0.42
CA VAL A 150 -4.81 1.82 -0.67
C VAL A 150 -5.15 0.35 -0.43
N GLY A 151 -5.78 -0.29 -1.40
CA GLY A 151 -6.14 -1.72 -1.36
C GLY A 151 -7.25 -2.09 -0.37
N ARG A 152 -7.35 -1.43 0.77
CA ARG A 152 -8.52 -1.48 1.68
C ARG A 152 -9.10 -0.09 1.81
N ARG A 153 -10.42 0.01 1.78
CA ARG A 153 -11.12 1.30 1.94
C ARG A 153 -11.05 1.79 3.38
N ASP A 154 -11.18 3.10 3.55
CA ASP A 154 -11.45 3.69 4.86
C ASP A 154 -12.64 2.96 5.51
N PRO A 155 -12.52 2.50 6.77
CA PRO A 155 -13.63 1.90 7.49
C PRO A 155 -14.88 2.77 7.58
N THR A 156 -14.74 4.10 7.49
CA THR A 156 -15.88 5.04 7.43
C THR A 156 -16.49 5.15 6.04
N GLY A 157 -15.85 4.60 5.01
CA GLY A 157 -16.29 4.62 3.61
C GLY A 157 -16.18 5.96 2.91
N LYS A 158 -15.54 6.96 3.51
CA LYS A 158 -15.48 8.35 3.00
C LYS A 158 -14.09 8.82 2.56
N GLY A 159 -13.05 8.08 2.90
CA GLY A 159 -11.67 8.46 2.59
C GLY A 159 -11.31 8.29 1.10
N PRO A 160 -10.37 9.10 0.60
CA PRO A 160 -9.79 8.91 -0.73
C PRO A 160 -9.19 7.53 -0.89
N PHE A 161 -9.43 6.88 -2.03
CA PHE A 161 -9.07 5.48 -2.23
C PHE A 161 -8.37 5.25 -3.58
N VAL A 162 -7.31 4.41 -3.54
CA VAL A 162 -6.67 3.85 -4.73
C VAL A 162 -6.70 2.33 -4.61
N GLY A 163 -7.26 1.66 -5.62
CA GLY A 163 -7.39 0.20 -5.62
C GLY A 163 -7.94 -0.32 -6.93
N ILE A 164 -8.56 -1.48 -6.90
CA ILE A 164 -9.28 -2.09 -8.02
C ILE A 164 -10.74 -2.33 -7.64
N ASP A 165 -11.56 -2.69 -8.61
CA ASP A 165 -12.86 -3.31 -8.35
C ASP A 165 -12.64 -4.79 -7.98
N ASP A 166 -12.48 -5.05 -6.68
CA ASP A 166 -12.24 -6.38 -6.13
C ASP A 166 -13.44 -7.32 -6.38
N SER A 167 -14.66 -6.79 -6.39
CA SER A 167 -15.86 -7.59 -6.68
C SER A 167 -15.87 -8.03 -8.14
N ALA A 168 -15.57 -7.11 -9.08
CA ALA A 168 -15.46 -7.46 -10.50
C ALA A 168 -14.30 -8.46 -10.74
N ALA A 169 -13.18 -8.33 -10.03
CA ALA A 169 -12.07 -9.28 -10.13
C ALA A 169 -12.49 -10.69 -9.67
N GLY A 170 -13.20 -10.80 -8.56
CA GLY A 170 -13.75 -12.08 -8.09
C GLY A 170 -14.75 -12.68 -9.09
N ALA A 171 -15.65 -11.86 -9.64
CA ALA A 171 -16.61 -12.30 -10.64
C ALA A 171 -15.92 -12.81 -11.93
N ALA A 172 -14.85 -12.16 -12.37
CA ALA A 172 -14.08 -12.60 -13.55
C ALA A 172 -13.46 -13.98 -13.37
N VAL A 173 -13.01 -14.32 -12.15
CA VAL A 173 -12.52 -15.69 -11.87
C VAL A 173 -13.68 -16.70 -11.94
N ALA A 174 -14.87 -16.35 -11.46
CA ALA A 174 -16.05 -17.23 -11.61
C ALA A 174 -16.36 -17.47 -13.10
N ASP A 175 -16.38 -16.40 -13.91
CA ASP A 175 -16.61 -16.51 -15.36
C ASP A 175 -15.57 -17.40 -16.05
N HIS A 176 -14.30 -17.31 -15.62
CA HIS A 176 -13.25 -18.17 -16.13
C HIS A 176 -13.53 -19.66 -15.83
N PHE A 177 -13.91 -20.01 -14.59
CA PHE A 177 -14.23 -21.38 -14.23
C PHE A 177 -15.48 -21.91 -14.94
N ILE A 178 -16.51 -21.06 -15.09
CA ILE A 178 -17.72 -21.39 -15.85
C ILE A 178 -17.34 -21.67 -17.31
N GLY A 179 -16.53 -20.82 -17.93
CA GLY A 179 -16.07 -20.97 -19.31
C GLY A 179 -15.26 -22.24 -19.55
N LEU A 180 -14.54 -22.74 -18.54
CA LEU A 180 -13.83 -24.01 -18.55
C LEU A 180 -14.73 -25.23 -18.25
N GLY A 181 -16.01 -25.02 -17.94
CA GLY A 181 -16.95 -26.08 -17.58
C GLY A 181 -16.66 -26.74 -16.23
N ARG A 182 -15.99 -26.03 -15.30
CA ARG A 182 -15.71 -26.53 -13.94
C ARG A 182 -17.02 -26.70 -13.16
N ARG A 183 -17.09 -27.73 -12.33
CA ARG A 183 -18.35 -28.15 -11.68
C ARG A 183 -18.31 -28.14 -10.16
N ALA A 184 -17.13 -28.10 -9.56
CA ALA A 184 -16.90 -28.12 -8.12
C ALA A 184 -16.05 -26.92 -7.68
N PRO A 185 -16.55 -25.67 -7.81
CA PRO A 185 -15.77 -24.49 -7.48
C PRO A 185 -15.58 -24.36 -5.97
N ALA A 186 -14.41 -23.84 -5.60
CA ALA A 186 -14.08 -23.48 -4.22
C ALA A 186 -13.49 -22.07 -4.15
N VAL A 187 -13.54 -21.48 -2.96
CA VAL A 187 -12.82 -20.23 -2.65
C VAL A 187 -12.09 -20.33 -1.31
N VAL A 188 -10.86 -19.82 -1.29
CA VAL A 188 -9.98 -19.80 -0.11
C VAL A 188 -9.65 -18.37 0.29
N PHE A 189 -9.85 -18.05 1.56
CA PHE A 189 -9.70 -16.72 2.11
C PHE A 189 -9.25 -16.75 3.59
N PRO A 190 -8.72 -15.65 4.15
CA PRO A 190 -8.40 -15.55 5.57
C PRO A 190 -9.68 -15.54 6.42
N LYS A 191 -9.71 -16.22 7.55
CA LYS A 191 -10.84 -16.19 8.51
C LYS A 191 -11.17 -14.77 8.96
N VAL A 192 -10.15 -13.96 9.24
CA VAL A 192 -10.28 -12.51 9.45
C VAL A 192 -10.00 -11.82 8.13
N SER A 193 -11.06 -11.58 7.37
CA SER A 193 -10.96 -11.06 6.01
C SER A 193 -10.96 -9.54 5.95
N SER A 194 -10.10 -8.98 5.10
CA SER A 194 -10.11 -7.56 4.73
C SER A 194 -11.33 -7.21 3.85
N SER A 195 -11.61 -5.91 3.65
CA SER A 195 -12.64 -5.48 2.69
C SER A 195 -12.35 -6.03 1.29
N ALA A 196 -11.12 -5.90 0.79
CA ALA A 196 -10.73 -6.46 -0.50
C ALA A 196 -10.99 -7.96 -0.61
N SER A 197 -10.57 -8.75 0.40
CA SER A 197 -10.84 -10.20 0.41
C SER A 197 -12.34 -10.52 0.42
N ARG A 198 -13.13 -9.78 1.22
CA ARG A 198 -14.59 -9.96 1.25
C ARG A 198 -15.23 -9.63 -0.09
N ASP A 199 -14.80 -8.55 -0.73
CA ASP A 199 -15.35 -8.11 -2.01
C ASP A 199 -15.01 -9.12 -3.14
N ARG A 200 -13.76 -9.65 -3.16
CA ARG A 200 -13.33 -10.73 -4.07
C ARG A 200 -14.20 -11.98 -3.91
N VAL A 201 -14.39 -12.44 -2.66
CA VAL A 201 -15.25 -13.59 -2.35
C VAL A 201 -16.70 -13.30 -2.73
N SER A 202 -17.23 -12.14 -2.36
CA SER A 202 -18.62 -11.77 -2.66
C SER A 202 -18.89 -11.72 -4.16
N GLY A 203 -18.01 -11.12 -4.95
CA GLY A 203 -18.12 -11.07 -6.40
C GLY A 203 -18.09 -12.46 -7.04
N PHE A 204 -17.16 -13.32 -6.58
CA PHE A 204 -17.07 -14.71 -7.03
C PHE A 204 -18.35 -15.51 -6.73
N LEU A 205 -18.81 -15.50 -5.48
CA LEU A 205 -20.01 -16.23 -5.07
C LEU A 205 -21.27 -15.72 -5.78
N LYS A 206 -21.43 -14.40 -5.87
CA LYS A 206 -22.55 -13.78 -6.57
C LYS A 206 -22.60 -14.25 -8.02
N ARG A 207 -21.46 -14.24 -8.72
CA ARG A 207 -21.39 -14.62 -10.13
C ARG A 207 -21.70 -16.10 -10.35
N LEU A 208 -21.24 -16.99 -9.48
CA LEU A 208 -21.58 -18.41 -9.53
C LEU A 208 -23.10 -18.62 -9.32
N ARG A 209 -23.72 -17.94 -8.34
CA ARG A 209 -25.17 -18.01 -8.11
C ARG A 209 -25.98 -17.56 -9.32
N GLU A 210 -25.56 -16.49 -9.99
CA GLU A 210 -26.18 -16.01 -11.23
C GLU A 210 -26.18 -17.08 -12.34
N HIS A 211 -25.22 -18.03 -12.28
CA HIS A 211 -25.12 -19.16 -13.21
C HIS A 211 -25.66 -20.47 -12.65
N GLY A 212 -26.44 -20.44 -11.56
CA GLY A 212 -27.20 -21.56 -11.06
C GLY A 212 -26.51 -22.43 -9.99
N TRP A 213 -25.34 -22.02 -9.46
CA TRP A 213 -24.76 -22.71 -8.30
C TRP A 213 -25.51 -22.36 -7.01
N SER A 214 -25.85 -23.38 -6.23
CA SER A 214 -26.30 -23.17 -4.85
C SER A 214 -25.10 -22.97 -3.92
N ASP A 215 -25.31 -22.32 -2.79
CA ASP A 215 -24.26 -22.08 -1.80
C ASP A 215 -23.63 -23.39 -1.27
N ASP A 216 -24.42 -24.45 -1.15
CA ASP A 216 -23.96 -25.76 -0.70
C ASP A 216 -23.06 -26.47 -1.73
N ALA A 217 -23.16 -26.08 -3.01
CA ALA A 217 -22.34 -26.61 -4.08
C ALA A 217 -20.97 -25.91 -4.17
N ILE A 218 -20.80 -24.76 -3.50
CA ILE A 218 -19.56 -23.96 -3.53
C ILE A 218 -18.80 -24.20 -2.23
N ILE A 219 -17.58 -24.74 -2.34
CA ILE A 219 -16.74 -24.98 -1.17
C ILE A 219 -16.10 -23.66 -0.74
N GLN A 220 -16.41 -23.23 0.48
CA GLN A 220 -15.76 -22.07 1.11
C GLN A 220 -14.84 -22.57 2.20
N ALA A 221 -13.55 -22.23 2.13
CA ALA A 221 -12.55 -22.63 3.11
C ALA A 221 -11.74 -21.44 3.60
N ASP A 222 -11.65 -21.32 4.90
CA ASP A 222 -10.83 -20.31 5.57
C ASP A 222 -9.60 -20.94 6.23
N GLY A 223 -8.56 -20.12 6.39
CA GLY A 223 -7.41 -20.42 7.23
C GLY A 223 -7.23 -19.39 8.34
N GLU A 224 -6.65 -19.80 9.44
CA GLU A 224 -6.37 -18.93 10.58
C GLU A 224 -4.99 -18.28 10.47
N GLY A 225 -4.79 -17.18 11.22
CA GLY A 225 -3.52 -16.48 11.30
C GLY A 225 -3.37 -15.33 10.31
N ARG A 226 -2.18 -14.70 10.36
CA ARG A 226 -1.85 -13.50 9.56
C ARG A 226 -1.03 -13.82 8.32
N SER A 227 -0.32 -14.95 8.32
CA SER A 227 0.45 -15.39 7.15
C SER A 227 -0.48 -15.98 6.09
N HIS A 228 -0.60 -15.34 4.95
CA HIS A 228 -1.38 -15.82 3.82
C HIS A 228 -0.90 -17.18 3.30
N LEU A 229 0.42 -17.47 3.39
CA LEU A 229 0.97 -18.80 3.07
C LEU A 229 0.36 -19.88 3.98
N GLN A 230 0.33 -19.62 5.30
CA GLN A 230 -0.23 -20.56 6.26
C GLN A 230 -1.75 -20.70 6.11
N VAL A 231 -2.45 -19.55 5.89
CA VAL A 231 -3.89 -19.56 5.58
C VAL A 231 -4.21 -20.49 4.42
N GLY A 232 -3.46 -20.39 3.31
CA GLY A 232 -3.63 -21.26 2.15
C GLY A 232 -3.33 -22.72 2.46
N TYR A 233 -2.27 -23.00 3.20
CA TYR A 233 -1.87 -24.34 3.58
C TYR A 233 -2.92 -25.04 4.47
N ASP A 234 -3.47 -24.33 5.46
CA ASP A 234 -4.48 -24.85 6.38
C ASP A 234 -5.84 -25.05 5.71
N ALA A 235 -6.26 -24.07 4.89
CA ALA A 235 -7.48 -24.18 4.10
C ALA A 235 -7.37 -25.31 3.07
N GLY A 236 -6.21 -25.47 2.41
CA GLY A 236 -5.93 -26.58 1.52
C GLY A 236 -6.05 -27.93 2.24
N ALA A 237 -5.63 -28.05 3.50
CA ALA A 237 -5.82 -29.26 4.28
C ALA A 237 -7.28 -29.62 4.47
N LYS A 238 -8.15 -28.61 4.76
CA LYS A 238 -9.61 -28.78 4.90
C LYS A 238 -10.25 -29.21 3.57
N ILE A 239 -9.84 -28.58 2.48
CA ILE A 239 -10.38 -28.84 1.13
C ILE A 239 -10.01 -30.24 0.65
N PHE A 240 -8.73 -30.60 0.69
CA PHE A 240 -8.24 -31.88 0.14
C PHE A 240 -8.45 -33.09 1.07
N ALA A 241 -8.99 -32.88 2.28
CA ALA A 241 -9.49 -33.94 3.13
C ALA A 241 -10.91 -34.40 2.76
N ARG A 242 -11.63 -33.65 1.92
CA ARG A 242 -13.00 -33.98 1.49
C ARG A 242 -13.01 -35.17 0.54
N HIS A 243 -14.12 -35.88 0.51
CA HIS A 243 -14.31 -36.97 -0.45
C HIS A 243 -14.38 -36.44 -1.90
N ASN A 244 -15.08 -35.32 -2.10
CA ASN A 244 -15.15 -34.61 -3.38
C ASN A 244 -14.17 -33.42 -3.35
N ILE A 245 -13.07 -33.57 -4.08
CA ILE A 245 -12.07 -32.52 -4.25
C ILE A 245 -12.59 -31.51 -5.27
N PRO A 246 -12.45 -30.17 -5.04
CA PRO A 246 -12.83 -29.18 -6.01
C PRO A 246 -11.97 -29.27 -7.28
N ASP A 247 -12.55 -28.99 -8.43
CA ASP A 247 -11.88 -28.95 -9.73
C ASP A 247 -11.41 -27.53 -10.11
N ALA A 248 -11.78 -26.51 -9.31
CA ALA A 248 -11.38 -25.13 -9.46
C ALA A 248 -11.36 -24.39 -8.12
N ILE A 249 -10.32 -23.63 -7.82
CA ILE A 249 -10.16 -22.90 -6.56
C ILE A 249 -9.76 -21.46 -6.83
N LEU A 250 -10.58 -20.50 -6.38
CA LEU A 250 -10.15 -19.11 -6.22
C LEU A 250 -9.40 -18.96 -4.90
N CYS A 251 -8.17 -18.48 -4.96
CA CYS A 251 -7.41 -17.99 -3.82
C CYS A 251 -7.40 -16.46 -3.83
N VAL A 252 -7.83 -15.81 -2.77
CA VAL A 252 -7.96 -14.33 -2.76
C VAL A 252 -6.62 -13.58 -2.79
N SER A 253 -5.49 -14.28 -2.77
CA SER A 253 -4.15 -13.71 -3.02
C SER A 253 -3.18 -14.79 -3.52
N ASP A 254 -2.08 -14.35 -4.16
CA ASP A 254 -1.03 -15.25 -4.65
C ASP A 254 -0.43 -16.11 -3.53
N GLN A 255 -0.12 -15.52 -2.40
CA GLN A 255 0.46 -16.25 -1.26
C GLN A 255 -0.46 -17.34 -0.71
N ILE A 256 -1.78 -17.10 -0.73
CA ILE A 256 -2.77 -18.15 -0.38
C ILE A 256 -2.70 -19.28 -1.40
N ALA A 257 -2.61 -18.97 -2.70
CA ALA A 257 -2.49 -19.99 -3.73
C ALA A 257 -1.21 -20.83 -3.57
N TYR A 258 -0.09 -20.24 -3.18
CA TYR A 258 1.14 -21.00 -2.90
C TYR A 258 0.94 -21.99 -1.75
N GLY A 259 0.26 -21.58 -0.67
CA GLY A 259 -0.06 -22.46 0.46
C GLY A 259 -0.97 -23.61 0.07
N VAL A 260 -2.03 -23.34 -0.70
CA VAL A 260 -2.95 -24.35 -1.22
C VAL A 260 -2.20 -25.34 -2.14
N ASN A 261 -1.38 -24.83 -3.07
CA ASN A 261 -0.60 -25.67 -3.97
C ASN A 261 0.39 -26.57 -3.20
N ARG A 262 1.07 -26.02 -2.19
CA ARG A 262 1.96 -26.82 -1.33
C ARG A 262 1.21 -28.01 -0.72
N ARG A 263 -0.02 -27.76 -0.23
CA ARG A 263 -0.84 -28.83 0.35
C ARG A 263 -1.35 -29.84 -0.69
N ALA A 264 -1.67 -29.38 -1.90
CA ALA A 264 -2.03 -30.24 -3.02
C ALA A 264 -0.89 -31.20 -3.38
N LEU A 265 0.33 -30.67 -3.53
CA LEU A 265 1.52 -31.47 -3.83
C LEU A 265 1.80 -32.55 -2.78
N GLU A 266 1.61 -32.25 -1.47
CA GLU A 266 1.77 -33.23 -0.40
C GLU A 266 0.72 -34.35 -0.45
N ARG A 267 -0.39 -34.12 -1.14
CA ARG A 267 -1.45 -35.13 -1.41
C ARG A 267 -1.28 -35.79 -2.77
N GLY A 268 -0.22 -35.50 -3.51
CA GLY A 268 0.04 -36.08 -4.84
C GLY A 268 -0.82 -35.47 -5.95
N LEU A 269 -1.53 -34.37 -5.70
CA LEU A 269 -2.34 -33.68 -6.70
C LEU A 269 -1.47 -32.78 -7.59
N LYS A 270 -1.81 -32.72 -8.87
CA LYS A 270 -1.15 -31.87 -9.87
C LYS A 270 -1.99 -30.61 -10.14
N ILE A 271 -1.32 -29.46 -10.08
CA ILE A 271 -1.91 -28.15 -10.42
C ILE A 271 -1.06 -27.51 -11.52
N PRO A 272 -1.65 -27.10 -12.65
CA PRO A 272 -3.00 -27.45 -13.10
C PRO A 272 -3.08 -28.91 -13.54
N GLY A 273 -4.25 -29.48 -13.55
CA GLY A 273 -4.49 -30.85 -13.99
C GLY A 273 -5.64 -31.47 -13.22
N ASP A 274 -5.39 -31.87 -11.97
CA ASP A 274 -6.45 -32.38 -11.10
C ASP A 274 -7.37 -31.28 -10.57
N CYS A 275 -6.83 -30.03 -10.45
CA CYS A 275 -7.56 -28.85 -10.03
C CYS A 275 -6.92 -27.60 -10.63
N ASP A 276 -7.74 -26.62 -11.05
CA ASP A 276 -7.26 -25.30 -11.43
C ASP A 276 -7.18 -24.37 -10.22
N LEU A 277 -6.06 -23.68 -10.09
CA LEU A 277 -5.92 -22.58 -9.12
C LEU A 277 -5.85 -21.25 -9.87
N VAL A 278 -6.65 -20.29 -9.40
CA VAL A 278 -6.57 -18.89 -9.83
C VAL A 278 -6.46 -18.02 -8.59
N SER A 279 -5.57 -17.03 -8.65
CA SER A 279 -5.40 -16.04 -7.57
C SER A 279 -5.75 -14.62 -8.03
N ILE A 280 -5.73 -13.69 -7.07
CA ILE A 280 -5.83 -12.26 -7.33
C ILE A 280 -4.66 -11.59 -6.62
N ASP A 281 -3.76 -11.04 -7.36
CA ASP A 281 -2.64 -10.13 -7.11
C ASP A 281 -1.80 -10.06 -8.38
N GLY A 282 -1.38 -11.21 -8.93
CA GLY A 282 -0.59 -11.32 -10.16
C GLY A 282 0.78 -10.66 -10.02
N THR A 283 1.46 -10.91 -8.88
CA THR A 283 2.77 -10.31 -8.65
C THR A 283 3.81 -10.85 -9.64
N PRO A 284 4.79 -10.03 -10.08
CA PRO A 284 5.84 -10.48 -11.02
C PRO A 284 6.64 -11.70 -10.52
N LEU A 285 6.61 -11.97 -9.23
CA LEU A 285 7.25 -13.13 -8.62
C LEU A 285 6.66 -14.45 -9.15
N ASN A 286 5.37 -14.48 -9.54
CA ASN A 286 4.69 -15.68 -10.03
C ASN A 286 5.42 -16.30 -11.23
N ALA A 287 5.93 -15.50 -12.16
CA ALA A 287 6.67 -15.98 -13.33
C ALA A 287 7.89 -16.84 -12.96
N TRP A 288 8.46 -16.65 -11.78
CA TRP A 288 9.67 -17.32 -11.30
C TRP A 288 9.39 -18.51 -10.38
N VAL A 289 8.42 -18.37 -9.47
CA VAL A 289 8.18 -19.37 -8.41
C VAL A 289 6.90 -20.16 -8.60
N ALA A 290 5.96 -19.67 -9.40
CA ALA A 290 4.66 -20.29 -9.62
C ALA A 290 4.15 -20.11 -11.06
N PRO A 291 4.92 -20.54 -12.08
CA PRO A 291 4.51 -20.41 -13.50
C PRO A 291 3.23 -21.20 -13.84
N TRP A 292 2.77 -22.04 -12.93
CA TRP A 292 1.52 -22.81 -12.99
C TRP A 292 0.30 -22.00 -12.55
N LEU A 293 0.49 -20.86 -11.86
CA LEU A 293 -0.58 -20.06 -11.25
C LEU A 293 -1.10 -19.02 -12.23
N LYS A 294 -2.38 -19.10 -12.56
CA LYS A 294 -3.11 -18.00 -13.20
C LYS A 294 -3.54 -16.97 -12.18
N SER A 295 -3.49 -15.71 -12.54
CA SER A 295 -3.86 -14.63 -11.63
C SER A 295 -4.62 -13.51 -12.33
N ILE A 296 -5.49 -12.82 -11.58
CA ILE A 296 -5.84 -11.44 -11.90
C ILE A 296 -4.62 -10.58 -11.58
N GLU A 297 -4.03 -9.94 -12.58
CA GLU A 297 -2.86 -9.09 -12.46
C GLU A 297 -3.26 -7.66 -12.09
N ILE A 298 -2.90 -7.24 -10.88
CA ILE A 298 -3.12 -5.88 -10.40
C ILE A 298 -1.89 -5.03 -10.73
N PRO A 299 -2.06 -3.83 -11.31
CA PRO A 299 -0.91 -3.02 -11.76
C PRO A 299 -0.25 -2.26 -10.59
N TYR A 300 0.28 -2.95 -9.59
CA TYR A 300 0.86 -2.37 -8.39
C TYR A 300 1.98 -1.36 -8.66
N ALA A 301 2.70 -1.49 -9.76
CA ALA A 301 3.77 -0.57 -10.14
C ALA A 301 3.31 0.86 -10.44
N VAL A 302 2.03 1.06 -10.82
CA VAL A 302 1.50 2.41 -11.10
C VAL A 302 0.80 3.05 -9.90
N TYR A 303 0.62 2.31 -8.80
CA TYR A 303 -0.05 2.81 -7.61
C TYR A 303 0.62 4.07 -7.05
N GLY A 304 1.96 4.09 -7.02
CA GLY A 304 2.71 5.24 -6.51
C GLY A 304 2.37 6.55 -7.22
N ALA A 305 2.29 6.54 -8.54
CA ALA A 305 1.92 7.72 -9.32
C ALA A 305 0.49 8.20 -8.99
N GLU A 306 -0.48 7.29 -8.90
CA GLU A 306 -1.87 7.61 -8.58
C GLU A 306 -2.04 8.11 -7.14
N ILE A 307 -1.32 7.51 -6.19
CA ILE A 307 -1.30 7.95 -4.78
C ILE A 307 -0.77 9.38 -4.68
N VAL A 308 0.38 9.67 -5.31
CA VAL A 308 1.00 11.00 -5.26
C VAL A 308 0.15 12.03 -5.99
N ALA A 309 -0.44 11.70 -7.14
CA ALA A 309 -1.38 12.56 -7.83
C ALA A 309 -2.60 12.90 -6.93
N GLY A 310 -3.13 11.90 -6.21
CA GLY A 310 -4.21 12.11 -5.24
C GLY A 310 -3.80 13.04 -4.09
N LEU A 311 -2.63 12.81 -3.49
CA LEU A 311 -2.10 13.68 -2.43
C LEU A 311 -1.88 15.12 -2.92
N GLN A 312 -1.39 15.31 -4.15
CA GLN A 312 -1.21 16.63 -4.74
C GLN A 312 -2.52 17.38 -4.94
N LEU A 313 -3.62 16.69 -5.31
CA LEU A 313 -4.96 17.28 -5.36
C LEU A 313 -5.40 17.72 -3.95
N ILE A 314 -5.30 16.84 -2.97
CA ILE A 314 -5.67 17.12 -1.58
C ILE A 314 -4.88 18.32 -1.03
N TRP A 315 -3.56 18.38 -1.27
CA TRP A 315 -2.73 19.52 -0.81
C TRP A 315 -3.10 20.86 -1.48
N ARG A 316 -3.72 20.84 -2.66
CA ARG A 316 -4.27 22.04 -3.31
C ARG A 316 -5.69 22.38 -2.84
N GLY A 317 -6.26 21.59 -1.94
CA GLY A 317 -7.66 21.73 -1.49
C GLY A 317 -8.68 21.22 -2.51
N GLU A 318 -8.24 20.43 -3.49
CA GLU A 318 -9.09 19.81 -4.49
C GLU A 318 -9.57 18.43 -3.99
N ALA A 319 -10.76 18.02 -4.44
CA ALA A 319 -11.31 16.73 -4.07
C ALA A 319 -10.56 15.60 -4.80
N PHE A 320 -10.19 14.56 -4.04
CA PHE A 320 -9.76 13.28 -4.57
C PHE A 320 -10.67 12.19 -3.98
N GLY A 321 -11.38 11.49 -4.82
CA GLY A 321 -12.32 10.45 -4.41
C GLY A 321 -11.72 9.05 -4.55
N GLU A 322 -12.41 8.22 -5.32
CA GLU A 322 -11.99 6.85 -5.62
C GLU A 322 -11.28 6.79 -6.98
N ARG A 323 -10.15 6.07 -7.01
CA ARG A 323 -9.42 5.72 -8.22
C ARG A 323 -9.34 4.21 -8.34
N LEU A 324 -10.14 3.63 -9.23
CA LEU A 324 -10.08 2.21 -9.57
C LEU A 324 -9.16 2.00 -10.76
N LEU A 325 -8.13 1.19 -10.56
CA LEU A 325 -7.15 0.85 -11.59
C LEU A 325 -7.62 -0.38 -12.38
N PRO A 326 -7.36 -0.43 -13.69
CA PRO A 326 -7.70 -1.60 -14.51
C PRO A 326 -6.77 -2.77 -14.14
N TRP A 327 -7.34 -3.94 -14.00
CA TRP A 327 -6.62 -5.21 -13.86
C TRP A 327 -6.70 -6.03 -15.16
N LYS A 328 -5.89 -7.07 -15.26
CA LYS A 328 -5.90 -8.01 -16.38
C LYS A 328 -6.05 -9.43 -15.86
N PHE A 329 -6.61 -10.31 -16.67
CA PHE A 329 -6.58 -11.75 -16.42
C PHE A 329 -5.36 -12.32 -17.15
N GLY A 330 -4.40 -12.89 -16.37
CA GLY A 330 -3.14 -13.44 -16.86
C GLY A 330 -3.22 -14.92 -17.20
#